data_23ebc897f39cb5dda94540267316d56f
#
_entry.id   23ebc897f39cb5dda94540267316d56f
#
_cell.length_a   1.000
_cell.length_b   1.000
_cell.length_c   1.000
_cell.angle_alpha   90.00
_cell.angle_beta   90.00
_cell.angle_gamma   90.00
#
_symmetry.space_group_name_H-M   'P 1'
#
loop_
_entity.id
_entity.type
_entity.pdbx_description
1 polymer ?
#
loop_
_entity_poly.entity_id
_entity_poly.type
_entity_poly.pdbx_seq_one_letter_code
_entity_poly.pdbx_strand_id
1 'polypeptide(L)'
;MIAATILAAVTIAFPKAGQKLPFVERCYMIGAVSGGETNIVIQGRDVPVYRTGAWVTMVDCTEGSNVVDVAGSNHWFSVARRPKPPTTTNTVPPKVYKKLPYASDTPKPHPSTLTPPPSSLLPPPSSLTIVLDAGHGGSDTGAVSPHNLPEKTANLCMANAVRDELIALGFRVVMTREDDTFIPLYDRPKVAHTNGAVAFVSIHHNAPPFDKDPRLFRYHAVYTWNDLGKRLGAAINRRMAETFGDALVNNGLPHANFAVTRNPEIPSCLIEVDFITTPESEVDCWDPERRKRVAKAIADGISDWSKSAE
;
A
#
# COMPACT_ATOMS: atom_id res chain seq x y z
N MET A 1 47.45 -21.16 0.91
CA MET A 1 46.34 -20.48 0.23
C MET A 1 45.46 -19.88 1.29
N ILE A 2 45.51 -18.57 1.48
CA ILE A 2 44.61 -17.87 2.39
C ILE A 2 43.28 -17.72 1.61
N ALA A 3 42.28 -18.48 2.02
CA ALA A 3 40.93 -18.27 1.50
C ALA A 3 40.52 -16.84 1.93
N ALA A 4 40.41 -15.94 0.95
CA ALA A 4 39.78 -14.65 1.17
C ALA A 4 38.32 -14.93 1.53
N THR A 5 37.99 -14.79 2.81
CA THR A 5 36.59 -14.77 3.25
C THR A 5 35.95 -13.56 2.57
N ILE A 6 35.16 -13.79 1.54
CA ILE A 6 34.33 -12.74 0.94
C ILE A 6 33.36 -12.35 2.06
N LEU A 7 33.59 -11.18 2.68
CA LEU A 7 32.66 -10.64 3.65
C LEU A 7 31.31 -10.48 2.94
N ALA A 8 30.28 -11.12 3.45
CA ALA A 8 28.93 -11.00 2.92
C ALA A 8 28.54 -9.51 2.89
N ALA A 9 28.10 -9.01 1.73
CA ALA A 9 27.66 -7.64 1.61
C ALA A 9 26.33 -7.46 2.34
N VAL A 10 26.33 -6.62 3.37
CA VAL A 10 25.11 -6.25 4.13
C VAL A 10 24.56 -4.95 3.58
N THR A 11 23.29 -4.96 3.25
CA THR A 11 22.56 -3.76 2.85
C THR A 11 21.46 -3.45 3.87
N ILE A 12 21.19 -2.16 4.09
CA ILE A 12 20.14 -1.68 4.99
C ILE A 12 19.17 -0.86 4.14
N ALA A 13 17.96 -1.36 4.02
CA ALA A 13 16.92 -0.71 3.26
C ALA A 13 16.14 0.32 4.09
N PHE A 14 15.96 0.04 5.38
CA PHE A 14 15.25 0.94 6.30
C PHE A 14 15.74 0.76 7.75
N PRO A 15 15.86 1.85 8.55
CA PRO A 15 15.94 3.22 8.07
C PRO A 15 17.16 3.45 7.18
N LYS A 16 17.08 4.35 6.21
CA LYS A 16 18.25 4.72 5.41
C LYS A 16 19.25 5.50 6.23
N ALA A 17 20.54 5.45 5.87
CA ALA A 17 21.56 6.28 6.51
C ALA A 17 21.16 7.76 6.46
N GLY A 18 21.17 8.42 7.61
CA GLY A 18 20.75 9.82 7.74
C GLY A 18 19.25 10.07 7.71
N GLN A 19 18.40 9.05 7.56
CA GLN A 19 16.95 9.22 7.52
C GLN A 19 16.43 9.80 8.85
N LYS A 20 15.49 10.73 8.75
CA LYS A 20 14.76 11.27 9.91
C LYS A 20 13.42 10.56 10.03
N LEU A 21 13.20 9.91 11.17
CA LEU A 21 11.94 9.26 11.52
C LEU A 21 11.06 10.19 12.38
N PRO A 22 9.74 10.00 12.41
CA PRO A 22 8.88 10.62 13.42
C PRO A 22 9.30 10.15 14.82
N PHE A 23 8.72 10.73 15.88
CA PHE A 23 8.96 10.23 17.22
C PHE A 23 8.47 8.79 17.39
N VAL A 24 9.37 7.89 17.67
CA VAL A 24 9.11 6.49 18.00
C VAL A 24 10.11 6.03 19.07
N GLU A 25 9.71 5.19 20.00
CA GLU A 25 10.58 4.58 21.03
C GLU A 25 11.26 3.31 20.51
N ARG A 26 10.71 2.72 19.46
CA ARG A 26 11.27 1.56 18.77
C ARG A 26 10.97 1.68 17.29
N CYS A 27 11.87 1.21 16.44
CA CYS A 27 11.59 1.05 15.02
C CYS A 27 12.08 -0.30 14.51
N TYR A 28 11.44 -0.80 13.46
CA TYR A 28 12.02 -1.93 12.76
C TYR A 28 13.19 -1.47 11.89
N MET A 29 14.18 -2.36 11.73
CA MET A 29 15.21 -2.25 10.71
C MET A 29 15.08 -3.43 9.78
N ILE A 30 15.22 -3.18 8.50
CA ILE A 30 15.17 -4.21 7.46
C ILE A 30 16.34 -4.05 6.51
N GLY A 31 16.79 -5.16 5.97
CA GLY A 31 17.86 -5.19 5.00
C GLY A 31 18.07 -6.59 4.43
N ALA A 32 19.16 -6.73 3.71
CA ALA A 32 19.55 -7.99 3.10
C ALA A 32 21.04 -8.25 3.28
N VAL A 33 21.41 -9.52 3.24
CA VAL A 33 22.78 -9.99 3.22
C VAL A 33 22.98 -10.98 2.06
N SER A 34 24.09 -10.85 1.36
CA SER A 34 24.50 -11.79 0.31
C SER A 34 25.52 -12.78 0.86
N GLY A 35 25.47 -14.04 0.42
CA GLY A 35 26.48 -15.04 0.80
C GLY A 35 25.91 -16.30 1.44
N GLY A 36 24.57 -16.42 1.59
CA GLY A 36 23.95 -17.61 2.16
C GLY A 36 23.99 -17.66 3.69
N GLU A 37 24.22 -16.53 4.33
CA GLU A 37 24.20 -16.38 5.78
C GLU A 37 22.83 -16.75 6.33
N THR A 38 22.80 -17.44 7.47
CA THR A 38 21.56 -17.79 8.19
C THR A 38 21.25 -16.84 9.34
N ASN A 39 22.25 -16.09 9.82
CA ASN A 39 22.15 -15.08 10.86
C ASN A 39 23.04 -13.89 10.56
N ILE A 40 22.63 -12.73 11.07
CA ILE A 40 23.44 -11.50 11.09
C ILE A 40 23.44 -10.94 12.52
N VAL A 41 24.54 -10.36 12.95
CA VAL A 41 24.62 -9.74 14.27
C VAL A 41 24.25 -8.27 14.20
N ILE A 42 23.25 -7.84 14.99
CA ILE A 42 22.81 -6.45 15.09
C ILE A 42 22.77 -6.05 16.57
N GLN A 43 23.55 -5.05 16.97
CA GLN A 43 23.73 -4.65 18.37
C GLN A 43 24.06 -5.82 19.29
N GLY A 44 24.94 -6.73 18.84
CA GLY A 44 25.35 -7.90 19.58
C GLY A 44 24.29 -9.02 19.72
N ARG A 45 23.18 -8.94 18.98
CA ARG A 45 22.12 -9.95 18.97
C ARG A 45 22.09 -10.66 17.63
N ASP A 46 21.90 -11.99 17.66
CA ASP A 46 21.67 -12.78 16.45
C ASP A 46 20.29 -12.47 15.88
N VAL A 47 20.26 -12.07 14.60
CA VAL A 47 19.06 -11.82 13.84
C VAL A 47 18.99 -12.83 12.72
N PRO A 48 17.93 -13.63 12.63
CA PRO A 48 17.79 -14.64 11.58
C PRO A 48 17.68 -14.01 10.20
N VAL A 49 18.33 -14.64 9.22
CA VAL A 49 18.27 -14.29 7.81
C VAL A 49 17.31 -15.25 7.11
N TYR A 50 16.36 -14.72 6.36
CA TYR A 50 15.42 -15.50 5.58
C TYR A 50 16.08 -16.13 4.36
N ARG A 51 15.44 -17.14 3.77
CA ARG A 51 15.94 -17.84 2.56
C ARG A 51 16.25 -16.89 1.39
N THR A 52 15.64 -15.73 1.38
CA THR A 52 15.86 -14.67 0.39
C THR A 52 17.13 -13.85 0.63
N GLY A 53 17.80 -14.04 1.77
CA GLY A 53 18.87 -13.15 2.23
C GLY A 53 18.35 -11.93 3.01
N ALA A 54 17.04 -11.70 3.06
CA ALA A 54 16.44 -10.61 3.81
C ALA A 54 16.50 -10.85 5.32
N TRP A 55 16.53 -9.78 6.11
CA TRP A 55 16.43 -9.82 7.56
C TRP A 55 15.59 -8.66 8.07
N VAL A 56 14.99 -8.83 9.26
CA VAL A 56 14.26 -7.80 9.98
C VAL A 56 14.46 -7.92 11.47
N THR A 57 14.60 -6.80 12.13
CA THR A 57 14.72 -6.72 13.60
C THR A 57 14.06 -5.44 14.12
N MET A 58 13.83 -5.39 15.44
CA MET A 58 13.37 -4.19 16.14
C MET A 58 14.53 -3.62 16.95
N VAL A 59 14.75 -2.31 16.85
CA VAL A 59 15.74 -1.57 17.63
C VAL A 59 15.07 -0.51 18.48
N ASP A 60 15.61 -0.31 19.69
CA ASP A 60 15.18 0.79 20.56
C ASP A 60 15.72 2.10 20.03
N CYS A 61 14.91 3.16 20.10
CA CYS A 61 15.22 4.47 19.57
C CYS A 61 15.19 5.54 20.67
N THR A 62 16.07 6.53 20.53
CA THR A 62 16.08 7.74 21.36
C THR A 62 15.87 8.98 20.51
N GLU A 63 15.40 10.07 21.11
CA GLU A 63 15.32 11.37 20.43
C GLU A 63 16.69 11.80 19.91
N GLY A 64 16.75 12.34 18.69
CA GLY A 64 18.00 12.76 18.06
C GLY A 64 18.67 11.65 17.27
N SER A 65 20.00 11.63 17.29
CA SER A 65 20.80 10.66 16.52
C SER A 65 20.82 9.29 17.18
N ASN A 66 20.58 8.26 16.39
CA ASN A 66 20.70 6.86 16.77
C ASN A 66 21.78 6.22 15.92
N VAL A 67 22.65 5.43 16.55
CA VAL A 67 23.70 4.65 15.88
C VAL A 67 23.47 3.19 16.24
N VAL A 68 23.38 2.34 15.22
CA VAL A 68 23.14 0.90 15.35
C VAL A 68 24.31 0.16 14.72
N ASP A 69 24.98 -0.71 15.48
CA ASP A 69 25.95 -1.64 14.92
C ASP A 69 25.21 -2.73 14.14
N VAL A 70 25.57 -2.89 12.87
CA VAL A 70 25.07 -3.91 11.98
C VAL A 70 26.24 -4.67 11.39
N ALA A 71 26.46 -5.89 11.85
CA ALA A 71 27.58 -6.75 11.43
C ALA A 71 28.95 -6.05 11.51
N GLY A 72 29.22 -5.31 12.60
CA GLY A 72 30.47 -4.59 12.81
C GLY A 72 30.58 -3.24 12.09
N SER A 73 29.50 -2.77 11.48
CA SER A 73 29.45 -1.46 10.82
C SER A 73 28.38 -0.57 11.44
N ASN A 74 28.75 0.68 11.73
CA ASN A 74 27.82 1.65 12.30
C ASN A 74 26.86 2.21 11.25
N HIS A 75 25.59 2.05 11.50
CA HIS A 75 24.50 2.66 10.73
C HIS A 75 23.80 3.73 11.57
N TRP A 76 23.55 4.91 11.02
CA TRP A 76 22.95 6.00 11.76
C TRP A 76 21.69 6.55 11.10
N PHE A 77 20.74 6.97 11.92
CA PHE A 77 19.51 7.68 11.55
C PHE A 77 19.10 8.59 12.71
N SER A 78 18.08 9.41 12.54
CA SER A 78 17.58 10.28 13.60
C SER A 78 16.08 10.10 13.84
N VAL A 79 15.67 10.33 15.09
CA VAL A 79 14.28 10.29 15.52
C VAL A 79 13.88 11.70 15.99
N ALA A 80 12.72 12.16 15.55
CA ALA A 80 12.17 13.45 15.94
C ALA A 80 11.98 13.51 17.48
N ARG A 81 11.98 14.71 18.03
CA ARG A 81 11.64 14.90 19.44
C ARG A 81 10.20 14.49 19.72
N ARG A 82 9.97 13.96 20.94
CA ARG A 82 8.61 13.70 21.43
C ARG A 82 7.78 15.00 21.33
N PRO A 83 6.62 14.97 20.71
CA PRO A 83 5.71 16.12 20.74
C PRO A 83 5.42 16.50 22.20
N LYS A 84 5.63 17.76 22.58
CA LYS A 84 5.19 18.21 23.88
C LYS A 84 3.68 18.08 23.95
N PRO A 85 3.11 17.55 25.04
CA PRO A 85 1.67 17.62 25.24
C PRO A 85 1.25 19.09 25.11
N PRO A 86 0.12 19.39 24.46
CA PRO A 86 -0.36 20.75 24.36
C PRO A 86 -0.41 21.34 25.78
N THR A 87 0.31 22.44 26.00
CA THR A 87 0.21 23.20 27.24
C THR A 87 -1.20 23.73 27.32
N THR A 88 -2.03 23.08 28.13
CA THR A 88 -3.38 23.52 28.45
C THR A 88 -3.31 24.76 29.32
N THR A 89 -3.00 25.90 28.72
CA THR A 89 -3.15 27.22 29.35
C THR A 89 -4.13 28.06 28.54
N ASN A 90 -5.24 27.47 28.17
CA ASN A 90 -6.47 28.16 27.91
C ASN A 90 -7.59 27.12 28.01
N THR A 91 -8.35 27.20 29.08
CA THR A 91 -9.66 26.59 29.19
C THR A 91 -10.62 27.25 28.19
N VAL A 92 -10.35 27.05 26.91
CA VAL A 92 -11.44 27.08 25.93
C VAL A 92 -12.24 25.83 26.30
N PRO A 93 -13.50 25.96 26.77
CA PRO A 93 -14.32 24.81 27.06
C PRO A 93 -14.27 23.94 25.80
N PRO A 94 -14.15 22.61 25.92
CA PRO A 94 -14.10 21.75 24.77
C PRO A 94 -15.28 22.18 23.90
N LYS A 95 -14.98 22.62 22.66
CA LYS A 95 -16.03 22.79 21.66
C LYS A 95 -16.71 21.44 21.64
N VAL A 96 -17.89 21.37 22.22
CA VAL A 96 -18.78 20.22 22.07
C VAL A 96 -19.08 20.21 20.59
N TYR A 97 -18.24 19.48 19.83
CA TYR A 97 -18.60 19.15 18.47
C TYR A 97 -19.93 18.39 18.63
N LYS A 98 -21.04 19.05 18.29
CA LYS A 98 -22.29 18.33 18.09
C LYS A 98 -21.91 17.13 17.23
N LYS A 99 -22.05 15.92 17.80
CA LYS A 99 -21.90 14.68 17.05
C LYS A 99 -22.57 14.92 15.71
N LEU A 100 -21.78 14.95 14.64
CA LEU A 100 -22.37 14.90 13.31
C LEU A 100 -23.21 13.61 13.30
N PRO A 101 -24.43 13.62 12.76
CA PRO A 101 -25.41 12.53 12.89
C PRO A 101 -24.98 11.21 12.21
N TYR A 102 -23.70 11.03 11.94
CA TYR A 102 -23.14 9.85 11.28
C TYR A 102 -22.47 8.84 12.22
N ALA A 103 -22.52 9.03 13.54
CA ALA A 103 -21.74 8.20 14.46
C ALA A 103 -22.53 7.13 15.22
N SER A 104 -23.82 6.95 15.05
CA SER A 104 -24.57 5.89 15.75
C SER A 104 -25.95 5.52 15.21
N ASP A 105 -26.43 6.11 14.13
CA ASP A 105 -27.70 5.66 13.59
C ASP A 105 -27.45 4.84 12.32
N THR A 106 -27.84 3.56 12.36
CA THR A 106 -28.11 2.81 11.14
C THR A 106 -28.90 3.73 10.21
N PRO A 107 -28.44 4.00 8.98
CA PRO A 107 -29.18 4.83 8.06
C PRO A 107 -30.58 4.22 7.93
N LYS A 108 -31.60 4.93 8.39
CA LYS A 108 -32.96 4.60 7.97
C LYS A 108 -32.93 4.60 6.45
N PRO A 109 -33.42 3.56 5.80
CA PRO A 109 -33.49 3.55 4.34
C PRO A 109 -34.24 4.80 3.93
N HIS A 110 -33.57 5.72 3.25
CA HIS A 110 -34.25 6.77 2.51
C HIS A 110 -35.21 6.06 1.58
N PRO A 111 -36.48 6.46 1.49
CA PRO A 111 -37.33 5.94 0.46
C PRO A 111 -36.77 6.45 -0.87
N SER A 112 -35.86 5.70 -1.43
CA SER A 112 -35.33 5.90 -2.76
C SER A 112 -36.44 5.43 -3.72
N THR A 113 -37.30 6.35 -4.12
CA THR A 113 -38.19 6.17 -5.26
C THR A 113 -37.44 6.31 -6.59
N LEU A 114 -36.15 6.06 -6.59
CA LEU A 114 -35.40 5.85 -7.82
C LEU A 114 -35.59 4.37 -8.18
N THR A 115 -36.58 4.10 -9.02
CA THR A 115 -36.57 2.86 -9.79
C THR A 115 -35.19 2.70 -10.41
N PRO A 116 -34.52 1.55 -10.23
CA PRO A 116 -33.27 1.32 -10.92
C PRO A 116 -33.53 1.50 -12.43
N PRO A 117 -32.64 2.21 -13.14
CA PRO A 117 -32.78 2.30 -14.61
C PRO A 117 -32.74 0.89 -15.16
N PRO A 118 -33.50 0.66 -16.27
CA PRO A 118 -33.57 -0.66 -16.86
C PRO A 118 -32.19 -1.17 -17.27
N SER A 119 -31.99 -2.44 -17.12
CA SER A 119 -30.79 -3.30 -17.09
C SER A 119 -29.91 -3.27 -18.37
N SER A 120 -29.86 -2.22 -19.16
CA SER A 120 -29.12 -2.20 -20.42
C SER A 120 -28.39 -0.90 -20.75
N LEU A 121 -28.02 -0.07 -19.78
CA LEU A 121 -27.57 1.30 -20.04
C LEU A 121 -26.03 1.54 -19.80
N LEU A 122 -25.24 0.58 -19.41
CA LEU A 122 -23.82 0.75 -19.56
C LEU A 122 -23.42 0.38 -20.98
N PRO A 123 -22.70 1.28 -21.66
CA PRO A 123 -22.14 0.98 -22.97
C PRO A 123 -21.17 -0.21 -22.86
N PRO A 124 -20.88 -0.92 -23.98
CA PRO A 124 -19.97 -2.06 -23.96
C PRO A 124 -18.61 -1.67 -23.34
N PRO A 125 -17.87 -2.62 -22.74
CA PRO A 125 -16.57 -2.35 -22.09
C PRO A 125 -15.62 -1.47 -22.92
N SER A 126 -15.66 -1.57 -24.23
CA SER A 126 -14.86 -0.75 -25.16
C SER A 126 -15.09 0.76 -25.09
N SER A 127 -16.17 1.20 -24.43
CA SER A 127 -16.46 2.63 -24.20
C SER A 127 -16.26 3.07 -22.75
N LEU A 128 -16.01 2.14 -21.82
CA LEU A 128 -15.79 2.47 -20.42
C LEU A 128 -14.32 2.79 -20.17
N THR A 129 -14.06 3.96 -19.58
CA THR A 129 -12.70 4.37 -19.18
C THR A 129 -12.47 4.06 -17.73
N ILE A 130 -11.39 3.31 -17.43
CA ILE A 130 -10.89 3.04 -16.09
C ILE A 130 -9.61 3.84 -15.90
N VAL A 131 -9.50 4.57 -14.78
CA VAL A 131 -8.21 5.18 -14.38
C VAL A 131 -7.52 4.29 -13.37
N LEU A 132 -6.28 3.93 -13.68
CA LEU A 132 -5.37 3.25 -12.77
C LEU A 132 -4.34 4.24 -12.23
N ASP A 133 -4.21 4.26 -10.92
CA ASP A 133 -3.23 5.08 -10.22
C ASP A 133 -2.14 4.17 -9.64
N ALA A 134 -0.94 4.27 -10.18
CA ALA A 134 0.23 3.65 -9.56
C ALA A 134 0.71 4.55 -8.41
N GLY A 135 0.48 4.14 -7.18
CA GLY A 135 0.82 4.94 -5.99
C GLY A 135 2.28 5.36 -5.94
N HIS A 136 2.55 6.50 -5.28
CA HIS A 136 3.89 7.09 -5.18
C HIS A 136 4.47 7.50 -6.54
N GLY A 137 5.80 7.68 -6.65
CA GLY A 137 6.49 8.03 -7.89
C GLY A 137 7.50 9.16 -7.71
N GLY A 138 8.55 9.21 -8.53
CA GLY A 138 9.58 10.23 -8.50
C GLY A 138 10.27 10.33 -7.14
N SER A 139 10.18 11.48 -6.50
CA SER A 139 10.76 11.75 -5.17
C SER A 139 10.05 11.01 -4.03
N ASP A 140 8.81 10.59 -4.21
CA ASP A 140 8.07 9.79 -3.25
C ASP A 140 8.28 8.29 -3.53
N THR A 141 9.11 7.65 -2.72
CA THR A 141 9.45 6.23 -2.89
C THR A 141 8.38 5.29 -2.35
N GLY A 142 7.45 5.78 -1.49
CA GLY A 142 6.67 4.93 -0.63
C GLY A 142 7.56 4.15 0.35
N ALA A 143 7.06 3.04 0.85
CA ALA A 143 7.82 2.11 1.66
C ALA A 143 8.97 1.46 0.87
N VAL A 144 9.89 0.80 1.59
CA VAL A 144 11.06 0.16 0.97
C VAL A 144 11.21 -1.24 1.53
N SER A 145 11.39 -2.20 0.64
CA SER A 145 11.60 -3.61 0.97
C SER A 145 13.00 -3.89 1.58
N PRO A 146 13.23 -5.08 2.15
CA PRO A 146 14.53 -5.49 2.65
C PRO A 146 15.67 -5.40 1.63
N HIS A 147 15.43 -5.72 0.37
CA HIS A 147 16.41 -5.59 -0.70
C HIS A 147 16.38 -4.24 -1.42
N ASN A 148 15.85 -3.21 -0.74
CA ASN A 148 15.82 -1.83 -1.23
C ASN A 148 14.95 -1.61 -2.48
N LEU A 149 13.90 -2.41 -2.66
CA LEU A 149 12.87 -2.17 -3.65
C LEU A 149 11.91 -1.07 -3.15
N PRO A 150 11.80 0.07 -3.82
CA PRO A 150 10.81 1.08 -3.48
C PRO A 150 9.40 0.64 -3.87
N GLU A 151 8.43 0.93 -3.01
CA GLU A 151 7.01 0.63 -3.25
C GLU A 151 6.51 1.21 -4.58
N LYS A 152 6.92 2.44 -4.94
CA LYS A 152 6.58 3.07 -6.23
C LYS A 152 6.87 2.19 -7.44
N THR A 153 7.92 1.36 -7.37
CA THR A 153 8.31 0.45 -8.46
C THR A 153 7.37 -0.76 -8.52
N ALA A 154 7.08 -1.37 -7.37
CA ALA A 154 6.13 -2.48 -7.28
C ALA A 154 4.72 -2.04 -7.74
N ASN A 155 4.29 -0.86 -7.31
CA ASN A 155 3.00 -0.27 -7.70
C ASN A 155 2.89 -0.06 -9.21
N LEU A 156 3.94 0.49 -9.84
CA LEU A 156 3.94 0.69 -11.29
C LEU A 156 3.95 -0.63 -12.06
N CYS A 157 4.73 -1.61 -11.61
CA CYS A 157 4.75 -2.95 -12.23
C CYS A 157 3.38 -3.64 -12.14
N MET A 158 2.70 -3.55 -10.99
CA MET A 158 1.38 -4.13 -10.81
C MET A 158 0.33 -3.35 -11.63
N ALA A 159 0.34 -2.03 -11.60
CA ALA A 159 -0.60 -1.19 -12.36
C ALA A 159 -0.48 -1.43 -13.87
N ASN A 160 0.72 -1.57 -14.41
CA ASN A 160 0.94 -1.93 -15.81
C ASN A 160 0.35 -3.31 -16.14
N ALA A 161 0.55 -4.30 -15.27
CA ALA A 161 -0.03 -5.63 -15.49
C ALA A 161 -1.57 -5.60 -15.45
N VAL A 162 -2.17 -4.84 -14.54
CA VAL A 162 -3.63 -4.64 -14.49
C VAL A 162 -4.14 -3.91 -15.72
N ARG A 163 -3.41 -2.89 -16.19
CA ARG A 163 -3.73 -2.18 -17.45
C ARG A 163 -3.83 -3.16 -18.62
N ASP A 164 -2.83 -4.02 -18.76
CA ASP A 164 -2.76 -4.95 -19.89
C ASP A 164 -3.92 -5.95 -19.86
N GLU A 165 -4.30 -6.46 -18.67
CA GLU A 165 -5.45 -7.33 -18.50
C GLU A 165 -6.80 -6.59 -18.79
N LEU A 166 -6.95 -5.32 -18.35
CA LEU A 166 -8.14 -4.53 -18.63
C LEU A 166 -8.28 -4.20 -20.12
N ILE A 167 -7.19 -3.90 -20.81
CA ILE A 167 -7.19 -3.68 -22.26
C ILE A 167 -7.60 -4.96 -22.98
N ALA A 168 -7.13 -6.13 -22.55
CA ALA A 168 -7.54 -7.42 -23.09
C ALA A 168 -9.02 -7.72 -22.87
N LEU A 169 -9.63 -7.18 -21.80
CA LEU A 169 -11.08 -7.25 -21.55
C LEU A 169 -11.89 -6.18 -22.32
N GLY A 170 -11.23 -5.30 -23.06
CA GLY A 170 -11.86 -4.29 -23.91
C GLY A 170 -12.08 -2.92 -23.26
N PHE A 171 -11.56 -2.68 -22.05
CA PHE A 171 -11.65 -1.37 -21.41
C PHE A 171 -10.68 -0.35 -22.01
N ARG A 172 -11.06 0.92 -22.01
CA ARG A 172 -10.12 2.01 -22.18
C ARG A 172 -9.45 2.28 -20.82
N VAL A 173 -8.13 2.27 -20.79
CA VAL A 173 -7.37 2.52 -19.57
C VAL A 173 -6.54 3.78 -19.68
N VAL A 174 -6.57 4.60 -18.64
CA VAL A 174 -5.73 5.79 -18.46
C VAL A 174 -4.93 5.60 -17.19
N MET A 175 -3.63 5.77 -17.27
CA MET A 175 -2.73 5.70 -16.12
C MET A 175 -2.50 7.10 -15.55
N THR A 176 -2.38 7.26 -14.21
CA THR A 176 -1.94 8.53 -13.62
C THR A 176 -0.48 8.79 -13.93
N ARG A 177 0.34 7.76 -14.00
CA ARG A 177 1.73 7.77 -14.45
C ARG A 177 2.09 6.47 -15.15
N GLU A 178 2.95 6.54 -16.15
CA GLU A 178 3.47 5.38 -16.90
C GLU A 178 4.96 5.15 -16.65
N ASP A 179 5.60 6.07 -15.96
CA ASP A 179 7.01 6.06 -15.59
C ASP A 179 7.23 6.41 -14.10
N ASP A 180 8.47 6.72 -13.70
CA ASP A 180 8.82 7.13 -12.34
C ASP A 180 8.58 8.63 -12.08
N THR A 181 7.47 9.18 -12.54
CA THR A 181 7.09 10.57 -12.31
C THR A 181 6.36 10.74 -10.97
N PHE A 182 6.67 11.83 -10.26
CA PHE A 182 5.92 12.25 -9.06
C PHE A 182 4.62 12.93 -9.47
N ILE A 183 3.49 12.42 -8.97
CA ILE A 183 2.17 13.04 -9.13
C ILE A 183 1.68 13.52 -7.76
N PRO A 184 1.36 14.81 -7.60
CA PRO A 184 0.80 15.33 -6.36
C PRO A 184 -0.47 14.58 -5.95
N LEU A 185 -0.61 14.30 -4.66
CA LEU A 185 -1.67 13.45 -4.12
C LEU A 185 -3.08 13.85 -4.59
N TYR A 186 -3.39 15.15 -4.56
CA TYR A 186 -4.71 15.68 -4.94
C TYR A 186 -4.92 15.83 -6.45
N ASP A 187 -3.88 15.63 -7.26
CA ASP A 187 -3.99 15.67 -8.72
C ASP A 187 -4.35 14.29 -9.29
N ARG A 188 -4.06 13.22 -8.57
CA ARG A 188 -4.36 11.83 -8.99
C ARG A 188 -5.84 11.62 -9.30
N PRO A 189 -6.80 11.94 -8.40
CA PRO A 189 -8.22 11.79 -8.71
C PRO A 189 -8.73 12.68 -9.85
N LYS A 190 -8.08 13.83 -10.11
CA LYS A 190 -8.47 14.73 -11.21
C LYS A 190 -8.33 14.06 -12.56
N VAL A 191 -7.37 13.14 -12.73
CA VAL A 191 -7.19 12.37 -13.97
C VAL A 191 -8.49 11.61 -14.33
N ALA A 192 -9.20 11.07 -13.33
CA ALA A 192 -10.46 10.37 -13.58
C ALA A 192 -11.53 11.32 -14.11
N HIS A 193 -11.72 12.49 -13.52
CA HIS A 193 -12.68 13.49 -13.97
C HIS A 193 -12.35 14.00 -15.37
N THR A 194 -11.10 14.33 -15.63
CA THR A 194 -10.64 14.88 -16.91
C THR A 194 -10.85 13.89 -18.07
N ASN A 195 -10.81 12.58 -17.80
CA ASN A 195 -10.91 11.54 -18.81
C ASN A 195 -12.32 10.89 -18.86
N GLY A 196 -13.30 11.39 -18.10
CA GLY A 196 -14.65 10.81 -18.05
C GLY A 196 -14.64 9.35 -17.59
N ALA A 197 -13.78 9.02 -16.62
CA ALA A 197 -13.66 7.67 -16.13
C ALA A 197 -14.89 7.23 -15.34
N VAL A 198 -15.25 5.94 -15.48
CA VAL A 198 -16.33 5.32 -14.71
C VAL A 198 -15.84 4.73 -13.39
N ALA A 199 -14.53 4.51 -13.25
CA ALA A 199 -13.91 4.05 -12.01
C ALA A 199 -12.46 4.55 -11.90
N PHE A 200 -12.00 4.69 -10.64
CA PHE A 200 -10.62 5.01 -10.28
C PHE A 200 -10.08 3.96 -9.31
N VAL A 201 -8.95 3.35 -9.64
CA VAL A 201 -8.33 2.29 -8.83
C VAL A 201 -6.88 2.64 -8.56
N SER A 202 -6.55 2.93 -7.30
CA SER A 202 -5.18 3.16 -6.84
C SER A 202 -4.55 1.86 -6.38
N ILE A 203 -3.29 1.61 -6.75
CA ILE A 203 -2.56 0.37 -6.48
C ILE A 203 -1.35 0.67 -5.64
N HIS A 204 -1.26 0.00 -4.49
CA HIS A 204 -0.25 0.14 -3.47
C HIS A 204 0.26 -1.21 -2.94
N HIS A 205 1.39 -1.17 -2.24
CA HIS A 205 1.91 -2.26 -1.43
C HIS A 205 2.18 -1.74 -0.02
N ASN A 206 1.54 -2.34 0.95
CA ASN A 206 1.47 -1.87 2.32
C ASN A 206 2.81 -1.94 3.07
N ALA A 207 2.88 -1.22 4.18
CA ALA A 207 3.91 -1.31 5.19
C ALA A 207 3.29 -1.04 6.58
N PRO A 208 3.74 -1.71 7.66
CA PRO A 208 3.26 -1.40 9.00
C PRO A 208 3.84 -0.07 9.48
N PRO A 209 3.25 0.53 10.53
CA PRO A 209 3.85 1.65 11.25
C PRO A 209 5.27 1.32 11.73
N PHE A 210 6.12 2.34 11.88
CA PHE A 210 7.55 2.17 12.22
C PHE A 210 7.81 1.45 13.55
N ASP A 211 6.86 1.50 14.49
CA ASP A 211 6.90 0.85 15.79
C ASP A 211 6.36 -0.58 15.80
N LYS A 212 5.97 -1.10 14.65
CA LYS A 212 5.42 -2.46 14.50
C LYS A 212 6.39 -3.38 13.77
N ASP A 213 6.44 -4.62 14.21
CA ASP A 213 7.25 -5.66 13.57
C ASP A 213 6.63 -6.08 12.24
N PRO A 214 7.30 -5.87 11.09
CA PRO A 214 6.76 -6.22 9.78
C PRO A 214 6.37 -7.69 9.62
N ARG A 215 7.02 -8.59 10.36
CA ARG A 215 6.74 -10.04 10.32
C ARG A 215 5.34 -10.41 10.78
N LEU A 216 4.68 -9.50 11.53
CA LEU A 216 3.33 -9.69 12.04
C LEU A 216 2.23 -9.21 11.08
N PHE A 217 2.62 -8.64 9.94
CA PHE A 217 1.69 -8.02 8.99
C PHE A 217 1.88 -8.62 7.60
N ARG A 218 0.88 -9.35 7.17
CA ARG A 218 0.79 -9.87 5.81
C ARG A 218 -0.67 -10.12 5.45
N TYR A 219 -1.24 -9.24 4.63
CA TYR A 219 -2.61 -9.35 4.14
C TYR A 219 -2.81 -8.49 2.90
N HIS A 220 -3.84 -8.76 2.12
CA HIS A 220 -4.37 -7.83 1.13
C HIS A 220 -5.62 -7.14 1.64
N ALA A 221 -5.89 -5.93 1.14
CA ALA A 221 -7.08 -5.15 1.48
C ALA A 221 -7.49 -4.24 0.32
N VAL A 222 -8.77 -3.88 0.26
CA VAL A 222 -9.27 -2.86 -0.66
C VAL A 222 -9.95 -1.76 0.13
N TYR A 223 -9.29 -0.63 0.27
CA TYR A 223 -9.77 0.52 1.02
C TYR A 223 -10.80 1.32 0.21
N THR A 224 -11.88 1.70 0.87
CA THR A 224 -12.98 2.44 0.26
C THR A 224 -13.45 3.57 1.17
N TRP A 225 -14.07 4.61 0.61
CA TRP A 225 -14.61 5.74 1.37
C TRP A 225 -16.15 5.77 1.41
N ASN A 226 -16.81 5.50 0.30
CA ASN A 226 -18.26 5.62 0.14
C ASN A 226 -18.86 4.35 -0.48
N ASP A 227 -20.19 4.31 -0.59
CA ASP A 227 -20.90 3.14 -1.12
C ASP A 227 -20.57 2.85 -2.59
N LEU A 228 -20.26 3.87 -3.40
CA LEU A 228 -19.84 3.67 -4.78
C LEU A 228 -18.51 2.92 -4.85
N GLY A 229 -17.51 3.41 -4.11
CA GLY A 229 -16.22 2.75 -4.00
C GLY A 229 -16.32 1.36 -3.37
N LYS A 230 -17.22 1.17 -2.39
CA LYS A 230 -17.44 -0.12 -1.73
C LYS A 230 -17.93 -1.20 -2.68
N ARG A 231 -18.82 -0.88 -3.62
CA ARG A 231 -19.29 -1.85 -4.63
C ARG A 231 -18.15 -2.30 -5.55
N LEU A 232 -17.37 -1.34 -6.06
CA LEU A 232 -16.17 -1.61 -6.87
C LEU A 232 -15.16 -2.45 -6.08
N GLY A 233 -14.81 -1.99 -4.87
CA GLY A 233 -13.84 -2.65 -4.00
C GLY A 233 -14.27 -4.07 -3.61
N ALA A 234 -15.56 -4.33 -3.40
CA ALA A 234 -16.08 -5.65 -3.07
C ALA A 234 -15.86 -6.66 -4.19
N ALA A 235 -16.12 -6.26 -5.44
CA ALA A 235 -15.91 -7.12 -6.59
C ALA A 235 -14.41 -7.46 -6.78
N ILE A 236 -13.55 -6.46 -6.64
CA ILE A 236 -12.08 -6.65 -6.71
C ILE A 236 -11.61 -7.54 -5.57
N ASN A 237 -12.00 -7.23 -4.31
CA ASN A 237 -11.56 -7.98 -3.13
C ASN A 237 -11.96 -9.45 -3.21
N ARG A 238 -13.16 -9.76 -3.70
CA ARG A 238 -13.61 -11.14 -3.89
C ARG A 238 -12.68 -11.90 -4.83
N ARG A 239 -12.36 -11.34 -5.99
CA ARG A 239 -11.45 -11.97 -6.97
C ARG A 239 -10.04 -12.15 -6.44
N MET A 240 -9.53 -11.15 -5.70
CA MET A 240 -8.23 -11.27 -5.03
C MET A 240 -8.25 -12.38 -3.97
N ALA A 241 -9.30 -12.46 -3.15
CA ALA A 241 -9.43 -13.50 -2.15
C ALA A 241 -9.50 -14.91 -2.76
N GLU A 242 -10.24 -15.08 -3.86
CA GLU A 242 -10.27 -16.33 -4.63
C GLU A 242 -8.88 -16.70 -5.17
N THR A 243 -8.10 -15.72 -5.61
CA THR A 243 -6.77 -15.92 -6.19
C THR A 243 -5.72 -16.25 -5.13
N PHE A 244 -5.76 -15.60 -3.99
CA PHE A 244 -4.81 -15.84 -2.91
C PHE A 244 -5.16 -17.07 -2.08
N GLY A 245 -6.45 -17.38 -1.89
CA GLY A 245 -6.89 -18.44 -0.99
C GLY A 245 -6.30 -18.27 0.40
N ASP A 246 -5.77 -19.35 0.96
CA ASP A 246 -5.14 -19.37 2.28
C ASP A 246 -3.70 -18.82 2.30
N ALA A 247 -3.13 -18.51 1.13
CA ALA A 247 -1.74 -18.05 1.03
C ALA A 247 -1.55 -16.60 1.54
N LEU A 248 -2.62 -15.80 1.52
CA LEU A 248 -2.59 -14.42 1.99
C LEU A 248 -3.91 -14.05 2.66
N VAL A 249 -3.83 -13.53 3.88
CA VAL A 249 -5.01 -13.12 4.66
C VAL A 249 -5.77 -12.02 3.91
N ASN A 250 -7.09 -12.16 3.83
CA ASN A 250 -7.98 -11.13 3.32
C ASN A 250 -8.45 -10.22 4.45
N ASN A 251 -7.99 -8.97 4.48
CA ASN A 251 -8.43 -7.96 5.46
C ASN A 251 -9.71 -7.22 5.01
N GLY A 252 -10.34 -7.66 3.93
CA GLY A 252 -11.65 -7.16 3.49
C GLY A 252 -11.62 -5.74 2.90
N LEU A 253 -12.65 -4.98 3.29
CA LEU A 253 -12.94 -3.64 2.77
C LEU A 253 -12.88 -2.60 3.89
N PRO A 254 -11.71 -2.27 4.43
CA PRO A 254 -11.62 -1.26 5.45
C PRO A 254 -12.02 0.12 4.90
N HIS A 255 -12.75 0.86 5.73
CA HIS A 255 -13.11 2.24 5.44
C HIS A 255 -11.91 3.16 5.70
N ALA A 256 -11.51 3.97 4.70
CA ALA A 256 -10.41 4.90 4.86
C ALA A 256 -10.63 6.21 4.11
N ASN A 257 -10.25 7.30 4.79
CA ASN A 257 -10.38 8.66 4.28
C ASN A 257 -9.11 9.09 3.51
N PHE A 258 -8.75 8.33 2.46
CA PHE A 258 -7.62 8.70 1.61
C PHE A 258 -8.05 9.71 0.53
N ALA A 259 -7.14 10.59 0.13
CA ALA A 259 -7.43 11.58 -0.91
C ALA A 259 -7.92 10.93 -2.22
N VAL A 260 -7.34 9.78 -2.57
CA VAL A 260 -7.66 9.03 -3.80
C VAL A 260 -8.98 8.24 -3.72
N THR A 261 -9.52 7.97 -2.51
CA THR A 261 -10.78 7.26 -2.34
C THR A 261 -11.99 8.18 -2.13
N ARG A 262 -11.74 9.48 -1.84
CA ARG A 262 -12.77 10.48 -1.51
C ARG A 262 -13.51 11.06 -2.71
N ASN A 263 -13.65 10.34 -3.78
CA ASN A 263 -14.39 10.83 -4.93
C ASN A 263 -15.91 10.65 -4.70
N PRO A 264 -16.71 11.73 -4.73
CA PRO A 264 -18.14 11.63 -4.52
C PRO A 264 -18.92 11.13 -5.73
N GLU A 265 -18.34 11.20 -6.92
CA GLU A 265 -19.04 10.95 -8.20
C GLU A 265 -18.54 9.70 -8.90
N ILE A 266 -17.24 9.39 -8.77
CA ILE A 266 -16.60 8.26 -9.45
C ILE A 266 -16.28 7.19 -8.43
N PRO A 267 -16.78 5.94 -8.58
CA PRO A 267 -16.37 4.80 -7.76
C PRO A 267 -14.86 4.71 -7.66
N SER A 268 -14.33 4.80 -6.43
CA SER A 268 -12.90 4.89 -6.21
C SER A 268 -12.47 3.98 -5.07
N CYS A 269 -11.37 3.23 -5.25
CA CYS A 269 -10.79 2.40 -4.21
C CYS A 269 -9.26 2.43 -4.27
N LEU A 270 -8.63 2.02 -3.17
CA LEU A 270 -7.20 1.81 -3.07
C LEU A 270 -6.94 0.36 -2.67
N ILE A 271 -6.13 -0.33 -3.45
CA ILE A 271 -5.75 -1.72 -3.25
C ILE A 271 -4.38 -1.75 -2.57
N GLU A 272 -4.30 -2.42 -1.43
CA GLU A 272 -3.05 -2.87 -0.84
C GLU A 272 -2.86 -4.34 -1.20
N VAL A 273 -1.93 -4.60 -2.12
CA VAL A 273 -1.76 -5.94 -2.70
C VAL A 273 -1.14 -6.91 -1.70
N ASP A 274 -0.13 -6.47 -0.96
CA ASP A 274 0.60 -7.20 0.07
C ASP A 274 1.55 -6.23 0.79
N PHE A 275 2.33 -6.69 1.77
CA PHE A 275 3.27 -5.87 2.54
C PHE A 275 4.67 -5.92 1.96
N ILE A 276 5.11 -4.84 1.31
CA ILE A 276 6.45 -4.81 0.68
C ILE A 276 7.61 -4.95 1.68
N THR A 277 7.39 -4.60 2.94
CA THR A 277 8.40 -4.69 4.01
C THR A 277 8.54 -6.08 4.62
N THR A 278 7.62 -7.01 4.32
CA THR A 278 7.69 -8.40 4.78
C THR A 278 8.61 -9.19 3.84
N PRO A 279 9.63 -9.90 4.36
CA PRO A 279 10.62 -10.58 3.52
C PRO A 279 10.03 -11.57 2.51
N GLU A 280 8.99 -12.31 2.90
CA GLU A 280 8.31 -13.25 2.01
C GLU A 280 7.52 -12.54 0.91
N SER A 281 6.86 -11.44 1.25
CA SER A 281 6.06 -10.66 0.29
C SER A 281 6.93 -9.93 -0.73
N GLU A 282 8.14 -9.54 -0.36
CA GLU A 282 9.08 -8.93 -1.30
C GLU A 282 9.38 -9.83 -2.49
N VAL A 283 9.63 -11.13 -2.24
CA VAL A 283 9.84 -12.12 -3.33
C VAL A 283 8.60 -12.19 -4.21
N ASP A 284 7.44 -12.23 -3.59
CA ASP A 284 6.15 -12.29 -4.26
C ASP A 284 5.89 -11.06 -5.15
N CYS A 285 6.36 -9.87 -4.76
CA CYS A 285 6.24 -8.65 -5.58
C CYS A 285 7.04 -8.75 -6.90
N TRP A 286 8.16 -9.48 -6.90
CA TRP A 286 9.00 -9.67 -8.08
C TRP A 286 8.60 -10.87 -8.94
N ASP A 287 7.81 -11.82 -8.43
CA ASP A 287 7.35 -12.97 -9.19
C ASP A 287 6.39 -12.52 -10.31
N PRO A 288 6.78 -12.65 -11.59
CA PRO A 288 5.96 -12.23 -12.71
C PRO A 288 4.69 -13.07 -12.86
N GLU A 289 4.72 -14.34 -12.50
CA GLU A 289 3.56 -15.24 -12.59
C GLU A 289 2.53 -14.87 -11.50
N ARG A 290 2.98 -14.61 -10.28
CA ARG A 290 2.09 -14.11 -9.22
C ARG A 290 1.51 -12.76 -9.61
N ARG A 291 2.33 -11.82 -10.10
CA ARG A 291 1.86 -10.51 -10.54
C ARG A 291 0.78 -10.61 -11.61
N LYS A 292 0.98 -11.48 -12.60
CA LYS A 292 -0.01 -11.71 -13.66
C LYS A 292 -1.33 -12.26 -13.10
N ARG A 293 -1.29 -13.25 -12.21
CA ARG A 293 -2.49 -13.81 -11.57
C ARG A 293 -3.26 -12.75 -10.77
N VAL A 294 -2.54 -11.94 -9.98
CA VAL A 294 -3.15 -10.87 -9.18
C VAL A 294 -3.72 -9.76 -10.07
N ALA A 295 -2.99 -9.36 -11.09
CA ALA A 295 -3.45 -8.37 -12.07
C ALA A 295 -4.73 -8.81 -12.76
N LYS A 296 -4.78 -10.09 -13.18
CA LYS A 296 -6.00 -10.68 -13.75
C LYS A 296 -7.16 -10.66 -12.75
N ALA A 297 -6.94 -11.00 -11.49
CA ALA A 297 -7.98 -10.96 -10.47
C ALA A 297 -8.55 -9.55 -10.27
N ILE A 298 -7.68 -8.53 -10.24
CA ILE A 298 -8.11 -7.13 -10.13
C ILE A 298 -8.93 -6.73 -11.36
N ALA A 299 -8.46 -7.05 -12.56
CA ALA A 299 -9.15 -6.74 -13.81
C ALA A 299 -10.50 -7.47 -13.93
N ASP A 300 -10.56 -8.76 -13.57
CA ASP A 300 -11.80 -9.53 -13.54
C ASP A 300 -12.80 -8.94 -12.53
N GLY A 301 -12.31 -8.48 -11.35
CA GLY A 301 -13.14 -7.80 -10.35
C GLY A 301 -13.75 -6.50 -10.86
N ILE A 302 -12.98 -5.69 -11.59
CA ILE A 302 -13.47 -4.46 -12.25
C ILE A 302 -14.50 -4.81 -13.32
N SER A 303 -14.25 -5.86 -14.11
CA SER A 303 -15.18 -6.35 -15.13
C SER A 303 -16.50 -6.86 -14.53
N ASP A 304 -16.43 -7.63 -13.43
CA ASP A 304 -17.62 -8.09 -12.72
C ASP A 304 -18.43 -6.92 -12.18
N TRP A 305 -17.76 -5.94 -11.58
CA TRP A 305 -18.40 -4.72 -11.08
C TRP A 305 -19.11 -3.97 -12.22
N SER A 306 -18.46 -3.78 -13.36
CA SER A 306 -19.05 -3.05 -14.49
C SER A 306 -20.31 -3.72 -15.05
N LYS A 307 -20.42 -5.05 -14.93
CA LYS A 307 -21.60 -5.83 -15.34
C LYS A 307 -22.69 -5.85 -14.27
N SER A 308 -22.34 -5.70 -12.99
CA SER A 308 -23.28 -5.72 -11.87
C SER A 308 -23.85 -4.34 -11.53
N ALA A 309 -23.39 -3.29 -12.18
CA ALA A 309 -24.00 -1.96 -12.14
C ALA A 309 -25.30 -1.90 -12.98
N GLU A 310 -25.72 -3.05 -13.52
CA GLU A 310 -27.01 -3.29 -14.17
C GLU A 310 -28.14 -3.48 -13.14
#